data_35b574d7c7488b1ffafca6253cec3771
#
_entry.id   35b574d7c7488b1ffafca6253cec3771
#
_cell.length_a   1.000
_cell.length_b   1.000
_cell.length_c   1.000
_cell.angle_alpha   90.00
_cell.angle_beta   90.00
_cell.angle_gamma   90.00
#
_symmetry.space_group_name_H-M   'P 1'
#
loop_
_entity.id
_entity.type
_entity.pdbx_description
1 polymer ?
#
loop_
_entity_poly.entity_id
_entity_poly.type
_entity_poly.pdbx_seq_one_letter_code
_entity_poly.pdbx_strand_id
1 'polypeptide(L)'
;MTETVDESARDETPDDDPSERRTGVAALGDFIRSQRRLAELSQRELARLADLSDAYLSQLERGLHEPSFRVLNGLSEALNVPNDRLLRFLGLTHDEGDDGPSTESVIQTDDRLTDAQKQSLLDVYRAFVAANDPEA
;
A
#
# COMPACT_ATOMS: atom_id res chain seq x y z
N MET A 1 -33.24 -16.71 -12.42
CA MET A 1 -32.49 -17.09 -13.55
C MET A 1 -31.54 -16.05 -13.99
N THR A 2 -32.01 -14.89 -14.25
CA THR A 2 -31.12 -13.86 -14.76
C THR A 2 -30.08 -13.44 -13.75
N GLU A 3 -30.37 -13.61 -12.51
CA GLU A 3 -29.42 -13.16 -11.49
C GLU A 3 -28.13 -13.95 -11.49
N THR A 4 -28.18 -15.17 -12.02
CA THR A 4 -26.96 -15.95 -12.09
C THR A 4 -25.97 -15.31 -13.04
N VAL A 5 -26.47 -14.66 -14.06
CA VAL A 5 -25.59 -13.99 -15.00
C VAL A 5 -24.80 -12.89 -14.30
N ASP A 6 -25.46 -12.16 -13.43
CA ASP A 6 -24.81 -11.10 -12.70
C ASP A 6 -23.69 -11.63 -11.83
N GLU A 7 -23.91 -12.77 -11.23
CA GLU A 7 -22.90 -13.36 -10.39
C GLU A 7 -21.67 -13.74 -11.17
N SER A 8 -21.88 -14.24 -12.37
CA SER A 8 -20.75 -14.60 -13.20
C SER A 8 -19.92 -13.39 -13.53
N ALA A 9 -20.57 -12.28 -13.80
CA ALA A 9 -19.85 -11.06 -14.11
C ALA A 9 -18.96 -10.63 -12.96
N ARG A 10 -19.45 -10.78 -11.76
CA ARG A 10 -18.66 -10.38 -10.61
C ARG A 10 -17.43 -11.26 -10.43
N ASP A 11 -17.52 -12.49 -10.83
CA ASP A 11 -16.39 -13.41 -10.67
C ASP A 11 -15.23 -13.06 -11.56
N GLU A 12 -15.45 -12.22 -12.52
CA GLU A 12 -14.40 -11.93 -13.48
C GLU A 12 -13.34 -10.99 -12.96
N THR A 13 -13.56 -10.35 -11.84
CA THR A 13 -12.60 -9.41 -11.31
C THR A 13 -12.33 -9.71 -9.85
N PRO A 14 -11.68 -10.84 -9.56
CA PRO A 14 -11.42 -11.19 -8.17
C PRO A 14 -10.49 -10.22 -7.47
N ASP A 15 -9.59 -9.56 -8.22
CA ASP A 15 -8.66 -8.63 -7.61
C ASP A 15 -9.32 -7.36 -7.13
N ASP A 16 -10.51 -7.09 -7.64
CA ASP A 16 -11.23 -5.87 -7.28
C ASP A 16 -12.35 -6.15 -6.31
N ASP A 17 -12.29 -7.24 -5.60
CA ASP A 17 -13.33 -7.59 -4.66
C ASP A 17 -13.50 -6.48 -3.61
N PRO A 18 -14.65 -5.79 -3.61
CA PRO A 18 -14.86 -4.71 -2.64
C PRO A 18 -14.84 -5.19 -1.20
N SER A 19 -15.22 -6.45 -0.98
CA SER A 19 -15.23 -7.00 0.37
C SER A 19 -13.82 -7.07 0.93
N GLU A 20 -12.88 -7.55 0.12
CA GLU A 20 -11.49 -7.63 0.57
C GLU A 20 -10.91 -6.26 0.81
N ARG A 21 -11.27 -5.31 -0.03
CA ARG A 21 -10.77 -3.96 0.15
C ARG A 21 -11.30 -3.33 1.42
N ARG A 22 -12.59 -3.51 1.68
CA ARG A 22 -13.16 -2.99 2.92
C ARG A 22 -12.56 -3.65 4.14
N THR A 23 -12.29 -4.95 4.06
CA THR A 23 -11.64 -5.65 5.15
C THR A 23 -10.24 -5.10 5.39
N GLY A 24 -9.51 -4.83 4.32
CA GLY A 24 -8.17 -4.27 4.45
C GLY A 24 -8.19 -2.88 5.05
N VAL A 25 -9.15 -2.06 4.63
CA VAL A 25 -9.28 -0.71 5.18
C VAL A 25 -9.62 -0.77 6.67
N ALA A 26 -10.52 -1.66 7.05
CA ALA A 26 -10.86 -1.81 8.45
C ALA A 26 -9.69 -2.31 9.27
N ALA A 27 -8.95 -3.27 8.75
CA ALA A 27 -7.77 -3.79 9.44
C ALA A 27 -6.70 -2.72 9.57
N LEU A 28 -6.53 -1.92 8.54
CA LEU A 28 -5.59 -0.81 8.61
C LEU A 28 -5.99 0.18 9.68
N GLY A 29 -7.27 0.49 9.76
CA GLY A 29 -7.75 1.40 10.81
C GLY A 29 -7.45 0.88 12.20
N ASP A 30 -7.69 -0.40 12.42
CA ASP A 30 -7.38 -1.03 13.70
C ASP A 30 -5.90 -0.98 14.00
N PHE A 31 -5.09 -1.22 12.98
CA PHE A 31 -3.64 -1.20 13.16
C PHE A 31 -3.17 0.21 13.53
N ILE A 32 -3.69 1.22 12.84
CA ILE A 32 -3.32 2.60 13.14
C ILE A 32 -3.69 2.94 14.58
N ARG A 33 -4.89 2.53 15.00
CA ARG A 33 -5.30 2.79 16.38
C ARG A 33 -4.39 2.11 17.37
N SER A 34 -4.03 0.86 17.11
CA SER A 34 -3.14 0.12 17.99
C SER A 34 -1.78 0.80 18.12
N GLN A 35 -1.22 1.19 16.99
CA GLN A 35 0.08 1.85 17.00
C GLN A 35 0.01 3.18 17.70
N ARG A 36 -1.09 3.90 17.51
CA ARG A 36 -1.28 5.18 18.18
C ARG A 36 -1.29 4.99 19.69
N ARG A 37 -2.00 3.98 20.16
CA ARG A 37 -2.08 3.74 21.59
C ARG A 37 -0.75 3.28 22.17
N LEU A 38 -0.02 2.45 21.42
CA LEU A 38 1.30 2.05 21.85
C LEU A 38 2.24 3.24 21.97
N ALA A 39 2.07 4.22 21.12
CA ALA A 39 2.88 5.43 21.15
C ALA A 39 2.35 6.44 22.17
N GLU A 40 1.24 6.11 22.82
CA GLU A 40 0.62 6.97 23.84
C GLU A 40 0.20 8.32 23.27
N LEU A 41 -0.33 8.29 22.06
CA LEU A 41 -0.80 9.49 21.39
C LEU A 41 -2.33 9.52 21.40
N SER A 42 -2.89 10.70 21.58
CA SER A 42 -4.32 10.89 21.37
C SER A 42 -4.57 10.97 19.86
N GLN A 43 -5.84 10.85 19.46
CA GLN A 43 -6.19 11.04 18.06
C GLN A 43 -5.78 12.44 17.60
N ARG A 44 -6.01 13.43 18.43
CA ARG A 44 -5.66 14.80 18.05
C ARG A 44 -4.16 14.94 17.85
N GLU A 45 -3.38 14.32 18.73
CA GLU A 45 -1.93 14.41 18.61
C GLU A 45 -1.44 13.73 17.34
N LEU A 46 -1.94 12.54 17.06
CA LEU A 46 -1.53 11.86 15.84
C LEU A 46 -1.97 12.62 14.60
N ALA A 47 -3.19 13.15 14.61
CA ALA A 47 -3.68 13.92 13.48
C ALA A 47 -2.75 15.10 13.20
N ARG A 48 -2.33 15.78 14.25
CA ARG A 48 -1.43 16.91 14.08
C ARG A 48 -0.09 16.48 13.50
N LEU A 49 0.48 15.39 14.03
CA LEU A 49 1.76 14.92 13.54
C LEU A 49 1.68 14.45 12.10
N ALA A 50 0.57 13.89 11.70
CA ALA A 50 0.41 13.38 10.34
C ALA A 50 -0.22 14.40 9.40
N ASP A 51 -0.48 15.62 9.90
CA ASP A 51 -1.06 16.68 9.09
C ASP A 51 -2.45 16.32 8.57
N LEU A 52 -3.26 15.78 9.47
CA LEU A 52 -4.63 15.37 9.17
C LEU A 52 -5.58 16.07 10.12
N SER A 53 -6.85 16.18 9.72
CA SER A 53 -7.87 16.65 10.65
C SER A 53 -8.22 15.54 11.62
N ASP A 54 -8.70 15.95 12.80
CA ASP A 54 -9.14 14.99 13.81
C ASP A 54 -10.26 14.10 13.26
N ALA A 55 -11.20 14.71 12.56
CA ALA A 55 -12.35 14.00 12.04
C ALA A 55 -11.90 12.95 11.01
N TYR A 56 -10.97 13.33 10.16
CA TYR A 56 -10.52 12.41 9.13
C TYR A 56 -9.79 11.21 9.76
N LEU A 57 -8.92 11.47 10.73
CA LEU A 57 -8.22 10.38 11.40
C LEU A 57 -9.20 9.46 12.12
N SER A 58 -10.21 10.04 12.76
CA SER A 58 -11.22 9.24 13.41
C SER A 58 -11.90 8.30 12.41
N GLN A 59 -12.20 8.82 11.22
CA GLN A 59 -12.81 8.00 10.18
C GLN A 59 -11.87 6.91 9.67
N LEU A 60 -10.59 7.23 9.55
CA LEU A 60 -9.61 6.23 9.15
C LEU A 60 -9.53 5.09 10.16
N GLU A 61 -9.48 5.43 11.43
CA GLU A 61 -9.38 4.40 12.45
C GLU A 61 -10.62 3.53 12.51
N ARG A 62 -11.75 4.06 12.08
CA ARG A 62 -12.98 3.27 12.03
C ARG A 62 -13.15 2.54 10.71
N GLY A 63 -12.21 2.68 9.80
CA GLY A 63 -12.26 1.95 8.54
C GLY A 63 -13.24 2.52 7.54
N LEU A 64 -13.56 3.80 7.64
CA LEU A 64 -14.56 4.42 6.78
C LEU A 64 -13.99 5.04 5.52
N HIS A 65 -12.68 5.18 5.43
CA HIS A 65 -12.03 5.78 4.27
C HIS A 65 -10.78 5.02 3.92
N GLU A 66 -10.51 4.92 2.63
CA GLU A 66 -9.26 4.37 2.16
C GLU A 66 -8.28 5.53 2.00
N PRO A 67 -7.16 5.53 2.71
CA PRO A 67 -6.25 6.66 2.66
C PRO A 67 -5.43 6.69 1.38
N SER A 68 -4.99 7.87 1.00
CA SER A 68 -4.07 8.04 -0.11
C SER A 68 -2.65 7.71 0.32
N PHE A 69 -1.74 7.61 -0.67
CA PHE A 69 -0.32 7.42 -0.37
C PHE A 69 0.22 8.53 0.51
N ARG A 70 -0.19 9.76 0.25
CA ARG A 70 0.29 10.89 1.04
C ARG A 70 -0.09 10.73 2.49
N VAL A 71 -1.33 10.32 2.74
CA VAL A 71 -1.80 10.12 4.10
C VAL A 71 -1.05 8.98 4.76
N LEU A 72 -0.82 7.89 4.01
CA LEU A 72 -0.08 6.75 4.56
C LEU A 72 1.34 7.14 4.91
N ASN A 73 1.98 7.95 4.08
CA ASN A 73 3.33 8.40 4.39
C ASN A 73 3.35 9.24 5.66
N GLY A 74 2.38 10.13 5.82
CA GLY A 74 2.31 10.94 7.02
C GLY A 74 2.13 10.12 8.27
N LEU A 75 1.27 9.11 8.20
CA LEU A 75 1.05 8.23 9.33
C LEU A 75 2.27 7.38 9.61
N SER A 76 2.93 6.90 8.56
CA SER A 76 4.13 6.11 8.70
C SER A 76 5.19 6.87 9.47
N GLU A 77 5.40 8.13 9.12
CA GLU A 77 6.38 8.95 9.81
C GLU A 77 5.97 9.26 11.23
N ALA A 78 4.70 9.60 11.43
CA ALA A 78 4.23 9.98 12.75
C ALA A 78 4.28 8.81 13.72
N LEU A 79 3.98 7.61 13.23
CA LEU A 79 3.96 6.42 14.07
C LEU A 79 5.28 5.67 14.08
N ASN A 80 6.21 6.08 13.25
CA ASN A 80 7.49 5.38 13.12
C ASN A 80 7.29 3.93 12.73
N VAL A 81 6.43 3.71 11.75
CA VAL A 81 6.13 2.39 11.21
C VAL A 81 6.49 2.40 9.74
N PRO A 82 7.14 1.35 9.23
CA PRO A 82 7.48 1.32 7.81
C PRO A 82 6.24 1.45 6.94
N ASN A 83 6.36 2.23 5.88
CA ASN A 83 5.26 2.48 4.98
C ASN A 83 4.75 1.17 4.36
N ASP A 84 5.65 0.23 4.14
CA ASP A 84 5.28 -1.09 3.61
C ASP A 84 4.22 -1.77 4.44
N ARG A 85 4.32 -1.66 5.75
CA ARG A 85 3.36 -2.33 6.61
C ARG A 85 1.97 -1.76 6.42
N LEU A 86 1.88 -0.44 6.23
CA LEU A 86 0.59 0.18 6.01
C LEU A 86 0.04 -0.18 4.62
N LEU A 87 0.90 -0.17 3.62
CA LEU A 87 0.49 -0.50 2.26
C LEU A 87 0.02 -1.94 2.14
N ARG A 88 0.60 -2.81 2.95
CA ARG A 88 0.25 -4.23 2.88
C ARG A 88 -1.21 -4.48 3.20
N PHE A 89 -1.78 -3.70 4.11
CA PHE A 89 -3.19 -3.86 4.44
C PHE A 89 -4.08 -3.59 3.24
N LEU A 90 -3.63 -2.74 2.33
CA LEU A 90 -4.41 -2.40 1.15
C LEU A 90 -4.01 -3.19 -0.07
N GLY A 91 -3.11 -4.14 0.08
CA GLY A 91 -2.67 -4.95 -1.05
C GLY A 91 -1.83 -4.19 -2.05
N LEU A 92 -1.18 -3.12 -1.63
CA LEU A 92 -0.48 -2.23 -2.55
C LEU A 92 1.02 -2.42 -2.53
N THR A 93 1.52 -3.41 -1.80
CA THR A 93 2.94 -3.64 -1.73
C THR A 93 3.26 -5.05 -2.21
N HIS A 94 4.49 -5.22 -2.65
CA HIS A 94 4.97 -6.54 -3.03
C HIS A 94 5.50 -7.25 -1.80
N ASP A 95 4.95 -8.41 -1.52
CA ASP A 95 5.51 -9.26 -0.51
C ASP A 95 6.64 -10.05 -1.10
N GLU A 96 7.58 -10.43 -0.25
CA GLU A 96 8.70 -11.17 -0.73
C GLU A 96 8.34 -12.52 -1.27
N GLY A 97 7.27 -13.09 -0.84
CA GLY A 97 6.82 -14.36 -1.37
C GLY A 97 5.87 -14.21 -2.54
N ASP A 98 5.63 -13.01 -2.94
CA ASP A 98 4.67 -12.74 -3.99
C ASP A 98 5.24 -13.12 -5.34
N ASP A 99 4.42 -13.76 -6.15
CA ASP A 99 4.81 -14.16 -7.50
C ASP A 99 4.58 -13.07 -8.52
N GLY A 100 4.16 -11.91 -8.11
CA GLY A 100 3.92 -10.83 -9.02
C GLY A 100 5.18 -10.40 -9.74
N PRO A 101 5.04 -9.68 -10.86
CA PRO A 101 6.20 -9.26 -11.63
C PRO A 101 7.06 -8.28 -10.83
N SER A 102 8.36 -8.46 -10.93
CA SER A 102 9.29 -7.54 -10.31
C SER A 102 9.47 -6.31 -11.20
N THR A 103 10.04 -5.26 -10.62
CA THR A 103 10.34 -4.07 -11.41
C THR A 103 11.26 -4.42 -12.57
N GLU A 104 12.26 -5.25 -12.32
CA GLU A 104 13.17 -5.65 -13.38
C GLU A 104 12.43 -6.37 -14.50
N SER A 105 11.54 -7.25 -14.12
CA SER A 105 10.78 -8.00 -15.11
C SER A 105 9.93 -7.08 -15.97
N VAL A 106 9.30 -6.10 -15.34
CA VAL A 106 8.46 -5.16 -16.09
C VAL A 106 9.30 -4.36 -17.07
N ILE A 107 10.49 -3.92 -16.64
CA ILE A 107 11.36 -3.19 -17.55
C ILE A 107 11.77 -4.06 -18.72
N GLN A 108 12.12 -5.32 -18.45
CA GLN A 108 12.57 -6.22 -19.48
C GLN A 108 11.52 -6.50 -20.54
N THR A 109 10.26 -6.45 -20.16
CA THR A 109 9.18 -6.79 -21.08
C THR A 109 8.47 -5.57 -21.63
N ASP A 110 8.99 -4.38 -21.40
CA ASP A 110 8.34 -3.15 -21.87
C ASP A 110 8.71 -2.94 -23.35
N ASP A 111 7.71 -3.11 -24.22
CA ASP A 111 7.92 -3.01 -25.65
C ASP A 111 8.28 -1.61 -26.13
N ARG A 112 8.12 -0.63 -25.28
CA ARG A 112 8.38 0.76 -25.67
C ARG A 112 9.85 1.13 -25.57
N LEU A 113 10.67 0.23 -25.05
CA LEU A 113 12.10 0.47 -24.86
C LEU A 113 12.91 -0.42 -25.77
N THR A 114 14.04 0.09 -26.24
CA THR A 114 15.00 -0.75 -26.94
C THR A 114 15.75 -1.62 -25.95
N ASP A 115 16.42 -2.65 -26.45
CA ASP A 115 17.20 -3.51 -25.58
C ASP A 115 18.30 -2.74 -24.86
N ALA A 116 18.95 -1.82 -25.56
CA ALA A 116 19.98 -1.02 -24.92
C ALA A 116 19.43 -0.14 -23.83
N GLN A 117 18.25 0.41 -24.05
CA GLN A 117 17.63 1.24 -23.03
C GLN A 117 17.21 0.42 -21.80
N LYS A 118 16.70 -0.78 -22.04
CA LYS A 118 16.34 -1.67 -20.94
C LYS A 118 17.57 -1.98 -20.11
N GLN A 119 18.68 -2.25 -20.75
CA GLN A 119 19.89 -2.57 -20.01
C GLN A 119 20.36 -1.39 -19.17
N SER A 120 20.32 -0.20 -19.73
CA SER A 120 20.72 0.98 -19.00
C SER A 120 19.83 1.22 -17.79
N LEU A 121 18.53 1.07 -17.96
CA LEU A 121 17.60 1.26 -16.85
C LEU A 121 17.82 0.22 -15.76
N LEU A 122 18.05 -1.03 -16.17
CA LEU A 122 18.28 -2.08 -15.17
C LEU A 122 19.55 -1.83 -14.40
N ASP A 123 20.59 -1.36 -15.07
CA ASP A 123 21.85 -1.09 -14.40
C ASP A 123 21.67 0.00 -13.34
N VAL A 124 20.96 1.06 -13.69
CA VAL A 124 20.73 2.16 -12.75
C VAL A 124 19.84 1.69 -11.61
N TYR A 125 18.78 0.96 -11.94
CA TYR A 125 17.87 0.47 -10.93
C TYR A 125 18.60 -0.41 -9.91
N ARG A 126 19.40 -1.34 -10.40
CA ARG A 126 20.12 -2.23 -9.51
C ARG A 126 21.13 -1.50 -8.65
N ALA A 127 21.78 -0.48 -9.23
CA ALA A 127 22.73 0.31 -8.46
C ALA A 127 22.04 1.06 -7.32
N PHE A 128 20.87 1.62 -7.59
CA PHE A 128 20.13 2.33 -6.55
C PHE A 128 19.66 1.38 -5.46
N VAL A 129 19.12 0.24 -5.86
CA VAL A 129 18.65 -0.72 -4.87
C VAL A 129 19.79 -1.19 -3.98
N ALA A 130 20.94 -1.48 -4.58
CA ALA A 130 22.09 -1.92 -3.81
C ALA A 130 22.57 -0.84 -2.86
N ALA A 131 22.55 0.41 -3.30
CA ALA A 131 23.00 1.51 -2.45
C ALA A 131 22.09 1.71 -1.26
N ASN A 132 20.82 1.35 -1.39
CA ASN A 132 19.85 1.54 -0.33
C ASN A 132 19.73 0.34 0.60
N ASP A 133 20.42 -0.73 0.29
CA ASP A 133 20.38 -1.95 1.11
C ASP A 133 21.47 -1.85 2.17
N PRO A 134 21.10 -1.74 3.44
CA PRO A 134 22.10 -1.56 4.48
C PRO A 134 23.01 -2.75 4.67
N GLU A 135 22.64 -3.90 4.14
CA GLU A 135 23.44 -5.09 4.30
C GLU A 135 24.25 -5.45 3.07
N ALA A 136 24.15 -4.66 2.03
CA ALA A 136 24.87 -4.97 0.79
C ALA A 136 26.35 -4.65 0.85
#